data_b610290d622793991255a176329f69c1
#
_entry.id   b610290d622793991255a176329f69c1
#
_cell.length_a   1.000
_cell.length_b   1.000
_cell.length_c   1.000
_cell.angle_alpha   90.00
_cell.angle_beta   90.00
_cell.angle_gamma   90.00
#
_symmetry.space_group_name_H-M   'P 1'
#
loop_
_entity.id
_entity.type
_entity.pdbx_description
1 polymer ?
#
loop_
_entity_poly.entity_id
_entity_poly.type
_entity_poly.pdbx_seq_one_letter_code
_entity_poly.pdbx_strand_id
1 'polypeptide(L)'
;MKNKQSNTTEKGMAYDRMLCTGLNDAAKQIHEDAKRKGFWDSERETGTLLMLCVSELSEAVEADRKGRYADLKAYNECEKADDIFESDKEVYELSSFQSLIKDTFEDELADTVIRILDLCCARGTDLEKHINLKLKYNRSRERMHGKAY
;
A
#
# COMPACT_ATOMS: atom_id res chain seq x y z
N MET A 1 24.38 -23.44 -25.82
CA MET A 1 23.18 -22.60 -25.83
C MET A 1 22.32 -23.00 -24.65
N LYS A 2 22.34 -22.25 -23.54
CA LYS A 2 21.56 -22.53 -22.30
C LYS A 2 20.48 -21.45 -22.15
N ASN A 3 19.25 -21.91 -22.05
CA ASN A 3 18.02 -21.16 -21.87
C ASN A 3 18.09 -20.12 -20.76
N LYS A 4 17.87 -18.86 -21.12
CA LYS A 4 17.47 -17.79 -20.21
C LYS A 4 15.97 -17.50 -20.43
N GLN A 5 15.13 -18.35 -19.91
CA GLN A 5 13.68 -18.10 -19.86
C GLN A 5 13.16 -18.67 -18.55
N SER A 6 13.11 -17.89 -17.48
CA SER A 6 12.26 -18.20 -16.32
C SER A 6 12.19 -17.13 -15.22
N ASN A 7 12.73 -15.90 -15.40
CA ASN A 7 12.80 -14.96 -14.26
C ASN A 7 11.73 -13.85 -14.25
N THR A 8 10.97 -13.66 -15.34
CA THR A 8 9.99 -12.58 -15.44
C THR A 8 8.59 -12.97 -14.89
N THR A 9 8.22 -14.23 -15.05
CA THR A 9 6.92 -14.75 -14.60
C THR A 9 6.81 -14.89 -13.06
N GLU A 10 7.92 -15.17 -12.36
CA GLU A 10 7.90 -15.28 -10.90
C GLU A 10 7.77 -13.93 -10.17
N LYS A 11 8.28 -12.84 -10.75
CA LYS A 11 8.15 -11.50 -10.18
C LYS A 11 6.71 -10.97 -10.29
N GLY A 12 6.04 -11.16 -11.40
CA GLY A 12 4.64 -10.78 -11.57
C GLY A 12 3.70 -11.55 -10.64
N MET A 13 3.89 -12.88 -10.49
CA MET A 13 3.09 -13.72 -9.59
C MET A 13 3.28 -13.38 -8.10
N ALA A 14 4.43 -12.84 -7.68
CA ALA A 14 4.67 -12.44 -6.30
C ALA A 14 3.85 -11.19 -5.90
N TYR A 15 3.62 -10.27 -6.83
CA TYR A 15 2.81 -9.07 -6.60
C TYR A 15 1.32 -9.40 -6.46
N ASP A 16 0.81 -10.31 -7.28
CA ASP A 16 -0.61 -10.75 -7.23
C ASP A 16 -0.95 -11.51 -5.93
N ARG A 17 0.03 -12.21 -5.35
CA ARG A 17 -0.12 -12.89 -4.05
C ARG A 17 -0.25 -11.94 -2.86
N MET A 18 0.26 -10.72 -2.97
CA MET A 18 0.25 -9.74 -1.86
C MET A 18 -1.15 -9.25 -1.51
N LEU A 19 -2.05 -9.17 -2.50
CA LEU A 19 -3.44 -8.72 -2.35
C LEU A 19 -4.36 -9.75 -1.67
N CYS A 20 -3.91 -11.01 -1.52
CA CYS A 20 -4.69 -12.11 -0.95
C CYS A 20 -4.16 -12.60 0.42
N THR A 21 -3.14 -11.95 1.01
CA THR A 21 -2.55 -12.33 2.30
C THR A 21 -3.11 -11.49 3.44
N GLY A 22 -3.05 -12.00 4.67
CA GLY A 22 -3.42 -11.25 5.87
C GLY A 22 -2.51 -10.03 6.07
N LEU A 23 -2.91 -9.11 6.92
CA LEU A 23 -2.20 -7.85 7.18
C LEU A 23 -0.73 -8.07 7.61
N ASN A 24 -0.48 -9.10 8.41
CA ASN A 24 0.88 -9.38 8.88
C ASN A 24 1.79 -9.89 7.75
N ASP A 25 1.26 -10.61 6.77
CA ASP A 25 2.04 -11.07 5.63
C ASP A 25 2.31 -9.93 4.65
N ALA A 26 1.32 -9.06 4.42
CA ALA A 26 1.52 -7.81 3.69
C ALA A 26 2.60 -6.93 4.35
N ALA A 27 2.57 -6.80 5.69
CA ALA A 27 3.56 -6.04 6.44
C ALA A 27 4.99 -6.57 6.24
N LYS A 28 5.17 -7.90 6.23
CA LYS A 28 6.48 -8.52 5.96
C LYS A 28 6.98 -8.18 4.56
N GLN A 29 6.11 -8.33 3.55
CA GLN A 29 6.49 -8.05 2.16
C GLN A 29 6.85 -6.58 1.96
N ILE A 30 6.03 -5.66 2.47
CA ILE A 30 6.27 -4.22 2.43
C ILE A 30 7.61 -3.86 3.08
N HIS A 31 7.88 -4.43 4.27
CA HIS A 31 9.13 -4.18 4.99
C HIS A 31 10.35 -4.71 4.25
N GLU A 32 10.25 -5.88 3.63
CA GLU A 32 11.31 -6.43 2.78
C GLU A 32 11.59 -5.54 1.56
N ASP A 33 10.54 -5.02 0.93
CA ASP A 33 10.66 -4.08 -0.19
C ASP A 33 11.30 -2.76 0.25
N ALA A 34 10.90 -2.22 1.41
CA ALA A 34 11.47 -1.02 1.99
C ALA A 34 12.97 -1.20 2.31
N LYS A 35 13.38 -2.35 2.84
CA LYS A 35 14.79 -2.69 3.05
C LYS A 35 15.57 -2.75 1.73
N ARG A 36 15.03 -3.40 0.71
CA ARG A 36 15.69 -3.48 -0.60
C ARG A 36 15.90 -2.11 -1.25
N LYS A 37 15.04 -1.14 -0.93
CA LYS A 37 15.14 0.25 -1.38
C LYS A 37 16.04 1.12 -0.48
N GLY A 38 16.64 0.55 0.58
CA GLY A 38 17.56 1.26 1.48
C GLY A 38 16.88 2.12 2.56
N PHE A 39 15.56 2.05 2.73
CA PHE A 39 14.87 2.85 3.75
C PHE A 39 15.24 2.45 5.19
N TRP A 40 15.87 1.29 5.37
CA TRP A 40 16.29 0.73 6.65
C TRP A 40 17.81 0.53 6.78
N ASP A 41 18.60 1.21 5.94
CA ASP A 41 20.07 1.16 6.00
C ASP A 41 20.63 1.86 7.26
N SER A 42 19.82 2.68 7.90
CA SER A 42 20.11 3.30 9.19
C SER A 42 18.95 3.14 10.18
N GLU A 43 19.26 3.24 11.47
CA GLU A 43 18.23 3.20 12.51
C GLU A 43 17.30 4.42 12.38
N ARG A 44 15.98 4.18 12.46
CA ARG A 44 14.96 5.21 12.36
C ARG A 44 14.15 5.30 13.65
N GLU A 45 13.97 6.51 14.13
CA GLU A 45 13.15 6.75 15.31
C GLU A 45 11.66 6.54 15.02
N THR A 46 10.97 5.90 15.96
CA THR A 46 9.52 5.62 15.86
C THR A 46 8.72 6.90 15.66
N GLY A 47 9.09 8.00 16.34
CA GLY A 47 8.41 9.29 16.19
C GLY A 47 8.47 9.81 14.76
N THR A 48 9.65 9.74 14.12
CA THR A 48 9.83 10.11 12.71
C THR A 48 8.96 9.26 11.79
N LEU A 49 8.93 7.93 11.99
CA LEU A 49 8.12 7.02 11.17
C LEU A 49 6.61 7.29 11.31
N LEU A 50 6.15 7.61 12.53
CA LEU A 50 4.75 8.00 12.76
C LEU A 50 4.42 9.35 12.10
N MET A 51 5.35 10.30 12.12
CA MET A 51 5.14 11.60 11.45
C MET A 51 5.08 11.45 9.93
N LEU A 52 5.77 10.50 9.34
CA LEU A 52 5.60 10.18 7.91
C LEU A 52 4.19 9.68 7.59
N CYS A 53 3.57 8.86 8.47
CA CYS A 53 2.15 8.50 8.29
C CYS A 53 1.23 9.73 8.36
N VAL A 54 1.54 10.70 9.22
CA VAL A 54 0.78 11.98 9.32
C VAL A 54 0.97 12.83 8.05
N SER A 55 2.16 12.79 7.44
CA SER A 55 2.42 13.46 6.17
C SER A 55 1.49 12.95 5.07
N GLU A 56 1.42 11.63 4.87
CA GLU A 56 0.53 11.02 3.87
C GLU A 56 -0.95 11.37 4.12
N LEU A 57 -1.37 11.36 5.39
CA LEU A 57 -2.74 11.79 5.74
C LEU A 57 -2.98 13.27 5.43
N SER A 58 -1.96 14.12 5.54
CA SER A 58 -2.06 15.53 5.17
C SER A 58 -2.15 15.71 3.65
N GLU A 59 -1.44 14.88 2.90
CA GLU A 59 -1.50 14.84 1.43
C GLU A 59 -2.85 14.32 0.95
N ALA A 60 -3.43 13.31 1.63
CA ALA A 60 -4.81 12.86 1.39
C ALA A 60 -5.82 13.99 1.58
N VAL A 61 -5.72 14.78 2.67
CA VAL A 61 -6.60 15.94 2.91
C VAL A 61 -6.45 16.98 1.79
N GLU A 62 -5.24 17.21 1.31
CA GLU A 62 -4.98 18.16 0.24
C GLU A 62 -5.52 17.64 -1.11
N ALA A 63 -5.40 16.35 -1.39
CA ALA A 63 -5.98 15.71 -2.56
C ALA A 63 -7.51 15.83 -2.56
N ASP A 64 -8.16 15.53 -1.42
CA ASP A 64 -9.60 15.68 -1.23
C ASP A 64 -10.06 17.13 -1.47
N ARG A 65 -9.39 18.12 -0.87
CA ARG A 65 -9.71 19.55 -1.08
C ARG A 65 -9.60 20.00 -2.53
N LYS A 66 -8.71 19.38 -3.31
CA LYS A 66 -8.51 19.64 -4.74
C LYS A 66 -9.41 18.80 -5.65
N GLY A 67 -10.21 17.89 -5.07
CA GLY A 67 -11.04 16.96 -5.83
C GLY A 67 -10.22 15.95 -6.65
N ARG A 68 -9.00 15.61 -6.19
CA ARG A 68 -8.14 14.62 -6.84
C ARG A 68 -8.43 13.23 -6.30
N TYR A 69 -9.18 12.46 -7.08
CA TYR A 69 -9.55 11.07 -6.80
C TYR A 69 -9.06 10.15 -7.90
N ALA A 70 -8.78 8.89 -7.56
CA ALA A 70 -8.30 7.90 -8.50
C ALA A 70 -9.37 7.53 -9.54
N ASP A 71 -8.99 7.48 -10.82
CA ASP A 71 -9.83 6.91 -11.87
C ASP A 71 -9.48 5.43 -12.10
N LEU A 72 -9.91 4.58 -11.15
CA LEU A 72 -9.72 3.14 -11.25
C LEU A 72 -10.42 2.53 -12.48
N LYS A 73 -11.49 3.16 -12.99
CA LYS A 73 -12.15 2.66 -14.19
C LYS A 73 -11.25 2.83 -15.40
N ALA A 74 -10.73 4.03 -15.62
CA ALA A 74 -9.78 4.29 -16.70
C ALA A 74 -8.51 3.47 -16.52
N TYR A 75 -7.98 3.34 -15.31
CA TYR A 75 -6.80 2.52 -15.02
C TYR A 75 -7.01 1.04 -15.43
N ASN A 76 -8.13 0.43 -15.02
CA ASN A 76 -8.47 -0.94 -15.38
C ASN A 76 -8.73 -1.15 -16.89
N GLU A 77 -9.16 -0.11 -17.60
CA GLU A 77 -9.27 -0.13 -19.07
C GLU A 77 -7.88 -0.12 -19.71
N CYS A 78 -6.94 0.65 -19.16
CA CYS A 78 -5.55 0.63 -19.59
C CYS A 78 -4.89 -0.75 -19.39
N GLU A 79 -5.11 -1.41 -18.26
CA GLU A 79 -4.56 -2.75 -17.98
C GLU A 79 -5.06 -3.83 -18.96
N LYS A 80 -6.25 -3.64 -19.55
CA LYS A 80 -6.88 -4.59 -20.48
C LYS A 80 -6.56 -4.32 -21.93
N ALA A 81 -5.75 -3.31 -22.23
CA ALA A 81 -5.42 -2.97 -23.61
C ALA A 81 -4.53 -4.07 -24.22
N ASP A 82 -5.14 -4.89 -25.09
CA ASP A 82 -4.47 -6.03 -25.76
C ASP A 82 -3.46 -5.61 -26.85
N ASP A 83 -3.46 -4.33 -27.23
CA ASP A 83 -2.64 -3.79 -28.34
C ASP A 83 -1.23 -3.34 -27.92
N ILE A 84 -0.84 -3.57 -26.64
CA ILE A 84 0.46 -3.17 -26.11
C ILE A 84 1.44 -4.34 -26.22
N PHE A 85 2.59 -4.10 -26.85
CA PHE A 85 3.65 -5.10 -26.88
C PHE A 85 4.08 -5.45 -25.45
N GLU A 86 4.29 -6.74 -25.18
CA GLU A 86 4.69 -7.23 -23.84
C GLU A 86 5.95 -6.54 -23.31
N SER A 87 6.86 -6.08 -24.19
CA SER A 87 8.05 -5.29 -23.84
C SER A 87 7.73 -3.92 -23.25
N ASP A 88 6.58 -3.33 -23.58
CA ASP A 88 6.22 -1.96 -23.26
C ASP A 88 5.17 -1.89 -22.14
N LYS A 89 4.63 -3.04 -21.75
CA LYS A 89 3.55 -3.17 -20.80
C LYS A 89 3.89 -2.57 -19.42
N GLU A 90 5.08 -2.86 -18.89
CA GLU A 90 5.53 -2.29 -17.60
C GLU A 90 5.64 -0.76 -17.64
N VAL A 91 6.12 -0.19 -18.75
CA VAL A 91 6.22 1.26 -18.94
C VAL A 91 4.83 1.89 -19.04
N TYR A 92 3.91 1.22 -19.73
CA TYR A 92 2.55 1.67 -19.90
C TYR A 92 1.76 1.63 -18.59
N GLU A 93 1.86 0.54 -17.81
CA GLU A 93 1.26 0.41 -16.49
C GLU A 93 1.76 1.50 -15.53
N LEU A 94 3.09 1.75 -15.52
CA LEU A 94 3.69 2.79 -14.69
C LEU A 94 3.20 4.20 -15.10
N SER A 95 3.10 4.47 -16.40
CA SER A 95 2.60 5.75 -16.90
C SER A 95 1.11 5.96 -16.60
N SER A 96 0.31 4.89 -16.69
CA SER A 96 -1.11 4.90 -16.33
C SER A 96 -1.31 5.13 -14.83
N PHE A 97 -0.50 4.48 -13.98
CA PHE A 97 -0.50 4.75 -12.54
C PHE A 97 -0.18 6.23 -12.25
N GLN A 98 0.89 6.76 -12.85
CA GLN A 98 1.31 8.14 -12.64
C GLN A 98 0.24 9.17 -13.03
N SER A 99 -0.56 8.88 -14.06
CA SER A 99 -1.55 9.82 -14.59
C SER A 99 -2.93 9.70 -13.95
N LEU A 100 -3.32 8.50 -13.48
CA LEU A 100 -4.69 8.21 -13.05
C LEU A 100 -4.82 7.92 -11.55
N ILE A 101 -3.74 7.52 -10.89
CA ILE A 101 -3.76 7.07 -9.49
C ILE A 101 -2.87 7.94 -8.62
N LYS A 102 -1.63 8.21 -9.06
CA LYS A 102 -0.61 8.88 -8.24
C LYS A 102 -1.07 10.23 -7.68
N ASP A 103 -0.72 10.51 -6.44
CA ASP A 103 -1.04 11.74 -5.70
C ASP A 103 -2.57 12.01 -5.56
N THR A 104 -3.40 10.96 -5.62
CA THR A 104 -4.84 11.03 -5.37
C THR A 104 -5.18 10.72 -3.91
N PHE A 105 -6.39 11.02 -3.48
CA PHE A 105 -6.85 10.74 -2.13
C PHE A 105 -6.68 9.26 -1.74
N GLU A 106 -7.00 8.35 -2.65
CA GLU A 106 -6.90 6.91 -2.41
C GLU A 106 -5.44 6.44 -2.36
N ASP A 107 -4.57 7.02 -3.18
CA ASP A 107 -3.14 6.73 -3.20
C ASP A 107 -2.47 7.12 -1.87
N GLU A 108 -2.76 8.32 -1.38
CA GLU A 108 -2.23 8.80 -0.09
C GLU A 108 -2.73 7.97 1.11
N LEU A 109 -3.97 7.47 1.05
CA LEU A 109 -4.46 6.52 2.05
C LEU A 109 -3.73 5.18 1.97
N ALA A 110 -3.43 4.70 0.76
CA ALA A 110 -2.64 3.48 0.56
C ALA A 110 -1.22 3.67 1.12
N ASP A 111 -0.57 4.79 0.85
CA ASP A 111 0.76 5.11 1.38
C ASP A 111 0.76 5.19 2.91
N THR A 112 -0.27 5.79 3.52
CA THR A 112 -0.44 5.77 4.99
C THR A 112 -0.45 4.34 5.52
N VAL A 113 -1.22 3.44 4.90
CA VAL A 113 -1.33 2.03 5.34
C VAL A 113 0.01 1.30 5.13
N ILE A 114 0.67 1.52 4.00
CA ILE A 114 1.99 0.94 3.70
C ILE A 114 3.01 1.35 4.77
N ARG A 115 3.08 2.63 5.16
CA ARG A 115 3.97 3.11 6.21
C ARG A 115 3.66 2.51 7.58
N ILE A 116 2.37 2.36 7.92
CA ILE A 116 1.94 1.72 9.18
C ILE A 116 2.37 0.25 9.20
N LEU A 117 2.17 -0.49 8.11
CA LEU A 117 2.51 -1.91 8.01
C LEU A 117 4.03 -2.13 8.05
N ASP A 118 4.82 -1.28 7.38
CA ASP A 118 6.27 -1.29 7.45
C ASP A 118 6.76 -1.10 8.89
N LEU A 119 6.26 -0.08 9.58
CA LEU A 119 6.58 0.19 10.98
C LEU A 119 6.18 -1.00 11.89
N CYS A 120 5.00 -1.58 11.70
CA CYS A 120 4.54 -2.71 12.50
C CYS A 120 5.46 -3.92 12.33
N CYS A 121 5.87 -4.25 11.11
CA CYS A 121 6.82 -5.33 10.86
C CYS A 121 8.17 -5.03 11.51
N ALA A 122 8.71 -3.83 11.33
CA ALA A 122 9.98 -3.41 11.92
C ALA A 122 10.02 -3.49 13.45
N ARG A 123 8.87 -3.32 14.10
CA ARG A 123 8.72 -3.37 15.58
C ARG A 123 8.18 -4.71 16.10
N GLY A 124 7.98 -5.70 15.24
CA GLY A 124 7.42 -7.01 15.61
C GLY A 124 5.99 -6.95 16.14
N THR A 125 5.20 -5.96 15.69
CA THR A 125 3.81 -5.76 16.13
C THR A 125 2.87 -6.66 15.32
N ASP A 126 2.12 -7.53 15.99
CA ASP A 126 1.02 -8.31 15.40
C ASP A 126 -0.23 -7.42 15.25
N LEU A 127 -0.22 -6.59 14.19
CA LEU A 127 -1.27 -5.60 13.96
C LEU A 127 -2.62 -6.27 13.71
N GLU A 128 -2.66 -7.37 12.99
CA GLU A 128 -3.89 -8.12 12.69
C GLU A 128 -4.58 -8.59 13.99
N LYS A 129 -3.83 -9.13 14.92
CA LYS A 129 -4.33 -9.51 16.25
C LYS A 129 -4.85 -8.29 17.02
N HIS A 130 -4.10 -7.20 17.03
CA HIS A 130 -4.51 -5.97 17.73
C HIS A 130 -5.78 -5.37 17.14
N ILE A 131 -5.94 -5.37 15.81
CA ILE A 131 -7.18 -4.94 15.14
C ILE A 131 -8.35 -5.84 15.57
N ASN A 132 -8.18 -7.17 15.52
CA ASN A 132 -9.24 -8.10 15.90
C ASN A 132 -9.67 -7.94 17.37
N LEU A 133 -8.72 -7.76 18.29
CA LEU A 133 -9.01 -7.49 19.70
C LEU A 133 -9.76 -6.16 19.85
N LYS A 134 -9.34 -5.12 19.14
CA LYS A 134 -9.99 -3.81 19.18
C LYS A 134 -11.41 -3.84 18.62
N LEU A 135 -11.62 -4.55 17.51
CA LEU A 135 -12.94 -4.75 16.93
C LEU A 135 -13.87 -5.49 17.90
N LYS A 136 -13.38 -6.56 18.55
CA LYS A 136 -14.13 -7.28 19.57
C LYS A 136 -14.54 -6.37 20.73
N TYR A 137 -13.60 -5.57 21.25
CA TYR A 137 -13.87 -4.59 22.29
C TYR A 137 -14.89 -3.53 21.83
N ASN A 138 -14.74 -2.99 20.63
CA ASN A 138 -15.64 -1.96 20.10
C ASN A 138 -17.10 -2.48 19.97
N ARG A 139 -17.29 -3.75 19.60
CA ARG A 139 -18.62 -4.39 19.52
C ARG A 139 -19.31 -4.51 20.89
N SER A 140 -18.56 -4.58 22.00
CA SER A 140 -19.11 -4.62 23.36
C SER A 140 -19.47 -3.25 23.91
N ARG A 141 -19.12 -2.16 23.22
CA ARG A 141 -19.39 -0.80 23.68
C ARG A 141 -20.80 -0.35 23.27
N GLU A 142 -21.41 0.50 24.10
CA GLU A 142 -22.69 1.13 23.78
C GLU A 142 -22.61 1.99 22.51
N ARG A 143 -23.78 2.27 21.94
CA ARG A 143 -23.90 3.15 20.75
C ARG A 143 -23.13 4.46 20.98
N MET A 144 -22.36 4.89 19.97
CA MET A 144 -21.49 6.08 20.00
C MET A 144 -20.49 6.09 21.17
N HIS A 145 -20.18 4.91 21.75
CA HIS A 145 -19.26 4.76 22.88
C HIS A 145 -19.64 5.59 24.11
N GLY A 146 -20.95 5.87 24.29
CA GLY A 146 -21.45 6.71 25.38
C GLY A 146 -21.24 8.21 25.17
N LYS A 147 -20.86 8.67 23.96
CA LYS A 147 -20.74 10.10 23.64
C LYS A 147 -22.08 10.65 23.11
N ALA A 148 -22.41 11.86 23.51
CA ALA A 148 -23.72 12.51 23.24
C ALA A 148 -23.79 13.28 21.89
N TYR A 149 -22.88 13.04 20.92
CA TYR A 149 -22.88 13.72 19.62
C TYR A 149 -22.67 12.76 18.47
#